data_bd509b6adf4cb016b54422805e6dd65d
#
_entry.id   bd509b6adf4cb016b54422805e6dd65d
#
_cell.length_a   1.000
_cell.length_b   1.000
_cell.length_c   1.000
_cell.angle_alpha   90.00
_cell.angle_beta   90.00
_cell.angle_gamma   90.00
#
_symmetry.space_group_name_H-M   'P 1'
#
loop_
_entity.id
_entity.type
_entity.pdbx_description
1 polymer ?
#
loop_
_entity_poly.entity_id
_entity_poly.type
_entity_poly.pdbx_seq_one_letter_code
_entity_poly.pdbx_strand_id
1 'polypeptide(L)'
;MIYTKRLWFSNGIHHHYSTKKILPNINIEYFETLINNTDVNLLPLEKDQTVKELLVFLCPLIFDPNVDSHKVVLDQDIDMIKSSATNFYENISQSEVEEFHKEEINNNSTKPVSHGLNSKLLKKSNKIAERIWKEGGMYSAAIEKIIYWLKKAVTVAENEIQRQPFDKLIEFYKSGNMKIWDEYNIIWIQDTESIVDMVNGFIEVYNDPLGYRGSFESVVSIKDFEATKRIKTISDNALWFEDHSPIADKYKKKKCSWYFSKGNHSCCGIW
;
A
#
# COMPACT_ATOMS: atom_id res chain seq x y z
N MET A 1 18.55 8.40 -18.90
CA MET A 1 17.11 8.76 -19.01
C MET A 1 16.18 7.54 -19.07
N ILE A 2 16.44 6.48 -19.87
CA ILE A 2 15.54 5.30 -19.95
C ILE A 2 15.46 4.57 -18.61
N TYR A 3 16.59 4.29 -17.96
CA TYR A 3 16.64 3.64 -16.65
C TYR A 3 15.87 4.46 -15.60
N THR A 4 16.14 5.76 -15.50
CA THR A 4 15.43 6.66 -14.57
C THR A 4 13.90 6.62 -14.75
N LYS A 5 13.43 6.63 -15.99
CA LYS A 5 11.99 6.51 -16.28
C LYS A 5 11.43 5.18 -15.81
N ARG A 6 12.15 4.06 -16.00
CA ARG A 6 11.72 2.75 -15.48
C ARG A 6 11.60 2.75 -13.96
N LEU A 7 12.57 3.35 -13.25
CA LEU A 7 12.49 3.49 -11.79
C LEU A 7 11.28 4.29 -11.34
N TRP A 8 10.98 5.40 -12.03
CA TRP A 8 9.81 6.21 -11.72
C TRP A 8 8.50 5.44 -11.93
N PHE A 9 8.35 4.76 -13.08
CA PHE A 9 7.14 3.97 -13.37
C PHE A 9 6.98 2.72 -12.49
N SER A 10 8.08 2.14 -12.01
CA SER A 10 8.06 0.99 -11.12
C SER A 10 8.05 1.37 -9.64
N ASN A 11 8.11 2.66 -9.33
CA ASN A 11 8.19 3.19 -7.97
C ASN A 11 9.36 2.57 -7.17
N GLY A 12 10.53 2.46 -7.81
CA GLY A 12 11.74 1.89 -7.24
C GLY A 12 12.55 1.04 -8.22
N ILE A 13 13.58 0.37 -7.69
CA ILE A 13 14.54 -0.41 -8.50
C ILE A 13 14.02 -1.78 -8.96
N HIS A 14 12.80 -2.15 -8.59
CA HIS A 14 12.18 -3.43 -8.95
C HIS A 14 11.01 -3.23 -9.90
N HIS A 15 10.87 -4.13 -10.86
CA HIS A 15 9.76 -4.12 -11.80
C HIS A 15 8.44 -4.36 -11.07
N HIS A 16 7.43 -3.55 -11.37
CA HIS A 16 6.16 -3.54 -10.64
C HIS A 16 5.46 -4.91 -10.58
N TYR A 17 5.39 -5.63 -11.70
CA TYR A 17 4.70 -6.92 -11.75
C TYR A 17 5.60 -8.12 -11.42
N SER A 18 6.79 -8.20 -12.02
CA SER A 18 7.68 -9.35 -11.82
C SER A 18 8.48 -9.31 -10.54
N THR A 19 8.46 -8.20 -9.82
CA THR A 19 9.26 -7.90 -8.62
C THR A 19 10.77 -7.99 -8.78
N LYS A 20 11.27 -8.34 -9.98
CA LYS A 20 12.71 -8.47 -10.28
C LYS A 20 13.39 -7.13 -10.38
N LYS A 21 14.65 -7.08 -9.97
CA LYS A 21 15.50 -5.90 -10.11
C LYS A 21 15.62 -5.44 -11.57
N ILE A 22 15.49 -4.15 -11.79
CA ILE A 22 15.71 -3.48 -13.08
C ILE A 22 17.18 -3.07 -13.15
N LEU A 23 17.96 -3.79 -13.94
CA LEU A 23 19.37 -3.45 -14.13
C LEU A 23 19.51 -2.29 -15.13
N PRO A 24 20.46 -1.35 -14.89
CA PRO A 24 20.76 -0.28 -15.83
C PRO A 24 21.50 -0.81 -17.06
N ASN A 25 21.33 -0.13 -18.20
CA ASN A 25 22.10 -0.40 -19.39
C ASN A 25 23.25 0.61 -19.54
N ILE A 26 24.01 0.81 -18.46
CA ILE A 26 25.25 1.61 -18.37
C ILE A 26 26.23 0.85 -17.49
N ASN A 27 27.53 1.13 -17.61
CA ASN A 27 28.53 0.55 -16.73
C ASN A 27 28.70 1.34 -15.42
N ILE A 28 29.33 0.71 -14.45
CA ILE A 28 29.56 1.30 -13.11
C ILE A 28 30.45 2.54 -13.22
N GLU A 29 31.52 2.50 -14.02
CA GLU A 29 32.45 3.60 -14.17
C GLU A 29 31.82 4.87 -14.71
N TYR A 30 30.84 4.71 -15.62
CA TYR A 30 30.06 5.85 -16.11
C TYR A 30 29.17 6.43 -15.00
N PHE A 31 28.53 5.57 -14.22
CA PHE A 31 27.71 6.01 -13.08
C PHE A 31 28.55 6.74 -12.03
N GLU A 32 29.70 6.19 -11.65
CA GLU A 32 30.66 6.83 -10.72
C GLU A 32 31.09 8.19 -11.25
N THR A 33 31.40 8.29 -12.56
CA THR A 33 31.76 9.55 -13.21
C THR A 33 30.62 10.58 -13.10
N LEU A 34 29.36 10.18 -13.32
CA LEU A 34 28.22 11.08 -13.15
C LEU A 34 28.09 11.60 -11.72
N ILE A 35 28.18 10.72 -10.74
CA ILE A 35 28.05 11.10 -9.31
C ILE A 35 29.22 12.01 -8.89
N ASN A 36 30.46 11.67 -9.25
CA ASN A 36 31.65 12.47 -8.88
C ASN A 36 31.68 13.86 -9.54
N ASN A 37 30.98 14.04 -10.66
CA ASN A 37 30.87 15.36 -11.34
C ASN A 37 29.55 16.10 -11.00
N THR A 38 28.72 15.55 -10.11
CA THR A 38 27.51 16.23 -9.63
C THR A 38 27.87 17.14 -8.46
N ASP A 39 27.22 18.31 -8.38
CA ASP A 39 27.33 19.17 -7.20
C ASP A 39 26.94 18.38 -5.94
N VAL A 40 27.85 18.32 -4.98
CA VAL A 40 27.69 17.56 -3.74
C VAL A 40 26.43 17.95 -2.96
N ASN A 41 25.98 19.21 -3.07
CA ASN A 41 24.78 19.71 -2.44
C ASN A 41 23.48 19.14 -3.05
N LEU A 42 23.55 18.53 -4.24
CA LEU A 42 22.42 17.88 -4.92
C LEU A 42 22.39 16.36 -4.67
N LEU A 43 23.43 15.81 -4.04
CA LEU A 43 23.49 14.40 -3.69
C LEU A 43 22.74 14.13 -2.37
N PRO A 44 22.01 13.00 -2.25
CA PRO A 44 21.27 12.62 -1.06
C PRO A 44 22.22 12.04 0.02
N LEU A 45 23.20 12.81 0.44
CA LEU A 45 24.16 12.40 1.46
C LEU A 45 23.52 12.49 2.86
N GLU A 46 23.72 11.46 3.65
CA GLU A 46 23.45 11.50 5.08
C GLU A 46 24.45 12.44 5.78
N LYS A 47 24.11 12.84 7.01
CA LYS A 47 25.02 13.67 7.80
C LYS A 47 26.38 12.99 7.94
N ASP A 48 27.43 13.72 7.61
CA ASP A 48 28.85 13.28 7.64
C ASP A 48 29.20 12.15 6.64
N GLN A 49 28.29 11.80 5.70
CA GLN A 49 28.55 10.82 4.65
C GLN A 49 29.36 11.41 3.50
N THR A 50 30.37 10.69 3.04
CA THR A 50 31.15 11.05 1.86
C THR A 50 30.54 10.51 0.57
N VAL A 51 30.85 11.13 -0.57
CA VAL A 51 30.44 10.65 -1.91
C VAL A 51 30.94 9.22 -2.17
N LYS A 52 32.13 8.88 -1.68
CA LYS A 52 32.70 7.53 -1.80
C LYS A 52 31.83 6.49 -1.04
N GLU A 53 31.41 6.81 0.16
CA GLU A 53 30.54 5.93 0.96
C GLU A 53 29.16 5.79 0.31
N LEU A 54 28.62 6.85 -0.27
CA LEU A 54 27.39 6.78 -1.06
C LEU A 54 27.53 5.82 -2.26
N LEU A 55 28.64 5.90 -3.00
CA LEU A 55 28.93 5.00 -4.13
C LEU A 55 29.10 3.54 -3.68
N VAL A 56 29.83 3.29 -2.59
CA VAL A 56 29.97 1.95 -1.99
C VAL A 56 28.60 1.35 -1.63
N PHE A 57 27.68 2.17 -1.17
CA PHE A 57 26.31 1.73 -0.86
C PHE A 57 25.47 1.52 -2.12
N LEU A 58 25.47 2.46 -3.08
CA LEU A 58 24.58 2.42 -4.24
C LEU A 58 25.01 1.44 -5.32
N CYS A 59 26.30 1.26 -5.59
CA CYS A 59 26.74 0.44 -6.70
C CYS A 59 26.27 -1.02 -6.61
N PRO A 60 26.40 -1.75 -5.50
CA PRO A 60 25.85 -3.10 -5.40
C PRO A 60 24.33 -3.13 -5.49
N LEU A 61 23.62 -2.15 -4.93
CA LEU A 61 22.16 -2.08 -5.03
C LEU A 61 21.67 -1.89 -6.46
N ILE A 62 22.40 -1.12 -7.28
CA ILE A 62 21.98 -0.78 -8.64
C ILE A 62 22.46 -1.82 -9.66
N PHE A 63 23.68 -2.34 -9.54
CA PHE A 63 24.35 -3.11 -10.58
C PHE A 63 24.48 -4.59 -10.29
N ASP A 64 24.52 -5.03 -9.02
CA ASP A 64 24.63 -6.45 -8.71
C ASP A 64 23.23 -7.12 -8.79
N PRO A 65 23.02 -8.07 -9.71
CA PRO A 65 21.74 -8.76 -9.85
C PRO A 65 21.39 -9.65 -8.65
N ASN A 66 22.35 -9.99 -7.80
CA ASN A 66 22.14 -10.88 -6.65
C ASN A 66 21.81 -10.12 -5.36
N VAL A 67 22.19 -8.84 -5.28
CA VAL A 67 21.85 -7.98 -4.15
C VAL A 67 20.43 -7.47 -4.35
N ASP A 68 19.53 -7.69 -3.38
CA ASP A 68 18.12 -7.29 -3.49
C ASP A 68 17.48 -7.68 -4.82
N SER A 69 17.66 -8.92 -5.23
CA SER A 69 17.26 -9.41 -6.57
C SER A 69 15.76 -9.30 -6.85
N HIS A 70 14.94 -9.42 -5.81
CA HIS A 70 13.48 -9.32 -5.87
C HIS A 70 12.94 -8.42 -4.76
N LYS A 71 11.93 -7.62 -5.08
CA LYS A 71 11.21 -6.81 -4.07
C LYS A 71 10.47 -7.71 -3.09
N VAL A 72 9.80 -8.74 -3.60
CA VAL A 72 9.01 -9.71 -2.82
C VAL A 72 9.38 -11.12 -3.26
N VAL A 73 9.68 -11.96 -2.30
CA VAL A 73 9.92 -13.39 -2.46
C VAL A 73 8.85 -14.14 -1.65
N LEU A 74 8.16 -15.09 -2.29
CA LEU A 74 7.05 -15.86 -1.70
C LEU A 74 7.41 -17.35 -1.57
N ASP A 75 8.68 -17.70 -1.61
CA ASP A 75 9.16 -19.05 -1.42
C ASP A 75 9.08 -19.44 0.05
N GLN A 76 8.30 -20.48 0.37
CA GLN A 76 8.01 -20.91 1.73
C GLN A 76 9.17 -21.69 2.38
N ASP A 77 10.14 -22.13 1.61
CA ASP A 77 11.28 -22.89 2.11
C ASP A 77 12.41 -22.00 2.68
N ILE A 78 12.23 -20.68 2.60
CA ILE A 78 13.22 -19.70 3.07
C ILE A 78 12.55 -18.60 3.90
N ASP A 79 13.33 -17.83 4.66
CA ASP A 79 12.84 -16.63 5.34
C ASP A 79 12.48 -15.57 4.29
N MET A 80 11.18 -15.43 4.00
CA MET A 80 10.65 -14.53 2.98
C MET A 80 10.99 -13.06 3.26
N ILE A 81 11.05 -12.66 4.54
CA ILE A 81 11.40 -11.29 4.92
C ILE A 81 12.86 -10.99 4.58
N LYS A 82 13.78 -11.87 4.97
CA LYS A 82 15.22 -11.67 4.71
C LYS A 82 15.58 -11.77 3.22
N SER A 83 14.79 -12.50 2.47
CA SER A 83 15.00 -12.71 1.03
C SER A 83 14.32 -11.65 0.16
N SER A 84 13.46 -10.80 0.74
CA SER A 84 12.76 -9.73 0.05
C SER A 84 13.44 -8.38 0.29
N ALA A 85 13.53 -7.55 -0.76
CA ALA A 85 14.05 -6.19 -0.69
C ALA A 85 12.99 -5.18 -0.20
N THR A 86 12.11 -5.59 0.68
CA THR A 86 11.11 -4.70 1.28
C THR A 86 11.68 -3.95 2.48
N ASN A 87 11.18 -2.73 2.73
CA ASN A 87 11.60 -1.89 3.84
C ASN A 87 10.63 -1.91 5.04
N PHE A 88 9.66 -2.81 5.04
CA PHE A 88 8.66 -2.93 6.11
C PHE A 88 9.21 -3.55 7.40
N TYR A 89 10.36 -4.20 7.30
CA TYR A 89 10.99 -4.96 8.39
C TYR A 89 12.46 -4.56 8.54
N GLU A 90 12.94 -4.55 9.78
CA GLU A 90 14.33 -4.18 10.07
C GLU A 90 14.90 -5.06 11.19
N ASN A 91 15.95 -5.82 10.88
CA ASN A 91 16.64 -6.73 11.83
C ASN A 91 15.71 -7.75 12.51
N ILE A 92 14.67 -8.21 11.82
CA ILE A 92 13.67 -9.15 12.32
C ILE A 92 13.48 -10.29 11.31
N SER A 93 13.23 -11.50 11.81
CA SER A 93 12.95 -12.68 10.98
C SER A 93 11.47 -12.87 10.76
N GLN A 94 11.12 -13.69 9.75
CA GLN A 94 9.74 -14.07 9.47
C GLN A 94 9.03 -14.65 10.70
N SER A 95 9.66 -15.62 11.37
CA SER A 95 9.07 -16.26 12.55
C SER A 95 8.79 -15.30 13.71
N GLU A 96 9.65 -14.28 13.89
CA GLU A 96 9.43 -13.24 14.89
C GLU A 96 8.26 -12.32 14.55
N VAL A 97 8.04 -12.02 13.26
CA VAL A 97 6.89 -11.23 12.81
C VAL A 97 5.59 -12.02 12.96
N GLU A 98 5.60 -13.27 12.57
CA GLU A 98 4.43 -14.16 12.70
C GLU A 98 4.03 -14.32 14.18
N GLU A 99 5.00 -14.51 15.08
CA GLU A 99 4.71 -14.60 16.53
C GLU A 99 4.20 -13.27 17.10
N PHE A 100 4.75 -12.13 16.66
CA PHE A 100 4.29 -10.79 17.08
C PHE A 100 2.80 -10.57 16.74
N HIS A 101 2.35 -10.98 15.54
CA HIS A 101 0.96 -10.81 15.13
C HIS A 101 0.02 -11.92 15.61
N LYS A 102 0.53 -13.06 16.04
CA LYS A 102 -0.28 -14.19 16.50
C LYS A 102 -1.18 -13.85 17.70
N GLU A 103 -0.70 -13.03 18.62
CA GLU A 103 -1.49 -12.57 19.77
C GLU A 103 -2.63 -11.64 19.32
N GLU A 104 -2.38 -10.76 18.36
CA GLU A 104 -3.40 -9.87 17.81
C GLU A 104 -4.50 -10.63 17.08
N ILE A 105 -4.14 -11.63 16.28
CA ILE A 105 -5.09 -12.49 15.55
C ILE A 105 -5.96 -13.30 16.52
N ASN A 106 -5.38 -13.89 17.56
CA ASN A 106 -6.10 -14.74 18.50
C ASN A 106 -7.08 -13.97 19.40
N ASN A 107 -6.81 -12.70 19.68
CA ASN A 107 -7.67 -11.86 20.52
C ASN A 107 -8.93 -11.33 19.79
N ASN A 108 -9.07 -11.55 18.48
CA ASN A 108 -10.14 -10.99 17.65
C ASN A 108 -11.03 -12.05 16.98
N SER A 109 -11.43 -13.07 17.72
CA SER A 109 -12.12 -14.27 17.20
C SER A 109 -13.48 -14.06 16.54
N THR A 110 -14.23 -12.99 16.85
CA THR A 110 -15.61 -12.78 16.35
C THR A 110 -15.73 -11.64 15.34
N LYS A 111 -14.81 -10.70 15.35
CA LYS A 111 -14.75 -9.58 14.39
C LYS A 111 -13.29 -9.36 14.04
N PRO A 112 -12.83 -9.80 12.86
CA PRO A 112 -11.47 -9.54 12.45
C PRO A 112 -11.22 -8.03 12.44
N VAL A 113 -10.11 -7.61 13.05
CA VAL A 113 -9.66 -6.22 13.06
C VAL A 113 -8.39 -6.14 12.23
N SER A 114 -8.30 -5.11 11.39
CA SER A 114 -7.08 -4.85 10.62
C SER A 114 -5.91 -4.58 11.57
N HIS A 115 -4.73 -5.08 11.23
CA HIS A 115 -3.51 -4.88 12.01
C HIS A 115 -2.30 -4.74 11.08
N GLY A 116 -1.32 -3.95 11.52
CA GLY A 116 -0.03 -3.84 10.85
C GLY A 116 0.01 -3.05 9.54
N LEU A 117 -1.13 -2.69 8.92
CA LEU A 117 -1.16 -2.05 7.59
C LEU A 117 -0.35 -0.76 7.52
N ASN A 118 -0.33 0.02 8.59
CA ASN A 118 0.26 1.35 8.64
C ASN A 118 1.51 1.41 9.51
N SER A 119 2.36 0.38 9.46
CA SER A 119 3.53 0.34 10.33
C SER A 119 4.72 -0.38 9.71
N LYS A 120 5.88 -0.16 10.33
CA LYS A 120 7.12 -0.91 10.14
C LYS A 120 7.49 -1.63 11.43
N LEU A 121 7.88 -2.89 11.35
CA LEU A 121 8.45 -3.61 12.49
C LEU A 121 9.97 -3.57 12.46
N LEU A 122 10.55 -3.36 13.62
CA LEU A 122 11.99 -3.39 13.80
C LEU A 122 12.37 -4.10 15.11
N LYS A 123 13.51 -4.78 15.10
CA LYS A 123 14.11 -5.36 16.29
C LYS A 123 15.34 -4.56 16.69
N LYS A 124 15.33 -4.02 17.91
CA LYS A 124 16.42 -3.28 18.51
C LYS A 124 16.70 -3.80 19.90
N SER A 125 17.95 -4.16 20.21
CA SER A 125 18.35 -4.69 21.53
C SER A 125 17.44 -5.83 22.01
N ASN A 126 17.14 -6.80 21.14
CA ASN A 126 16.25 -7.95 21.38
C ASN A 126 14.78 -7.61 21.70
N LYS A 127 14.33 -6.38 21.49
CA LYS A 127 12.93 -6.00 21.60
C LYS A 127 12.37 -5.66 20.24
N ILE A 128 11.17 -6.16 19.94
CA ILE A 128 10.41 -5.80 18.74
C ILE A 128 9.69 -4.49 19.06
N ALA A 129 9.77 -3.55 18.13
CA ALA A 129 9.08 -2.28 18.19
C ALA A 129 8.33 -2.04 16.88
N GLU A 130 7.16 -1.46 16.98
CA GLU A 130 6.35 -1.05 15.84
C GLU A 130 6.42 0.46 15.65
N ARG A 131 6.81 0.90 14.45
CA ARG A 131 6.79 2.31 14.05
C ARG A 131 5.55 2.58 13.23
N ILE A 132 4.56 3.18 13.84
CA ILE A 132 3.29 3.50 13.21
C ILE A 132 3.44 4.74 12.31
N TRP A 133 2.83 4.71 11.13
CA TRP A 133 2.75 5.80 10.17
C TRP A 133 1.55 6.67 10.51
N LYS A 134 1.84 7.82 11.11
CA LYS A 134 0.84 8.78 11.60
C LYS A 134 1.44 10.17 11.75
N GLU A 135 0.59 11.17 12.03
CA GLU A 135 1.02 12.50 12.46
C GLU A 135 1.96 12.40 13.68
N GLY A 136 3.10 13.07 13.63
CA GLY A 136 4.16 12.97 14.67
C GLY A 136 4.96 11.67 14.66
N GLY A 137 4.65 10.72 13.79
CA GLY A 137 5.35 9.45 13.62
C GLY A 137 6.20 9.40 12.35
N MET A 138 6.43 8.17 11.85
CA MET A 138 7.09 7.98 10.56
C MET A 138 6.23 8.56 9.44
N TYR A 139 6.85 9.26 8.47
CA TYR A 139 6.19 9.99 7.37
C TYR A 139 5.29 11.16 7.79
N SER A 140 5.46 11.71 9.00
CA SER A 140 4.63 12.80 9.54
C SER A 140 4.43 13.95 8.57
N ALA A 141 5.50 14.46 7.95
CA ALA A 141 5.43 15.61 7.04
C ALA A 141 4.50 15.39 5.83
N ALA A 142 4.42 14.14 5.30
CA ALA A 142 3.49 13.79 4.24
C ALA A 142 2.07 13.63 4.78
N ILE A 143 1.93 12.94 5.92
CA ILE A 143 0.63 12.67 6.56
C ILE A 143 -0.05 13.98 7.01
N GLU A 144 0.68 14.94 7.54
CA GLU A 144 0.17 16.27 7.88
C GLU A 144 -0.43 17.00 6.67
N LYS A 145 0.17 16.84 5.48
CA LYS A 145 -0.39 17.38 4.24
C LYS A 145 -1.65 16.64 3.81
N ILE A 146 -1.69 15.33 3.96
CA ILE A 146 -2.90 14.53 3.72
C ILE A 146 -4.03 15.02 4.64
N ILE A 147 -3.78 15.13 5.94
CA ILE A 147 -4.74 15.66 6.92
C ILE A 147 -5.21 17.06 6.54
N TYR A 148 -4.29 17.94 6.12
CA TYR A 148 -4.65 19.29 5.68
C TYR A 148 -5.67 19.26 4.53
N TRP A 149 -5.42 18.46 3.49
CA TRP A 149 -6.31 18.38 2.34
C TRP A 149 -7.62 17.64 2.65
N LEU A 150 -7.59 16.62 3.50
CA LEU A 150 -8.82 15.98 3.99
C LEU A 150 -9.71 16.94 4.76
N LYS A 151 -9.14 17.82 5.61
CA LYS A 151 -9.91 18.90 6.27
C LYS A 151 -10.54 19.87 5.27
N LYS A 152 -9.90 20.12 4.12
CA LYS A 152 -10.51 20.90 3.04
C LYS A 152 -11.64 20.13 2.36
N ALA A 153 -11.47 18.85 2.11
CA ALA A 153 -12.51 17.98 1.56
C ALA A 153 -13.77 17.95 2.45
N VAL A 154 -13.60 17.87 3.78
CA VAL A 154 -14.72 17.98 4.75
C VAL A 154 -15.57 19.22 4.52
N THR A 155 -14.98 20.36 4.16
CA THR A 155 -15.72 21.63 3.96
C THR A 155 -16.54 21.68 2.67
N VAL A 156 -16.30 20.77 1.74
CA VAL A 156 -16.97 20.70 0.43
C VAL A 156 -17.65 19.35 0.19
N ALA A 157 -17.80 18.55 1.25
CA ALA A 157 -18.52 17.27 1.18
C ALA A 157 -19.96 17.51 0.70
N GLU A 158 -20.44 16.64 -0.21
CA GLU A 158 -21.76 16.75 -0.83
C GLU A 158 -22.90 16.54 0.16
N ASN A 159 -22.64 15.72 1.18
CA ASN A 159 -23.62 15.38 2.21
C ASN A 159 -22.93 14.85 3.47
N GLU A 160 -23.70 14.62 4.52
CA GLU A 160 -23.20 14.14 5.81
C GLU A 160 -22.60 12.73 5.74
N ILE A 161 -23.13 11.85 4.88
CA ILE A 161 -22.66 10.47 4.73
C ILE A 161 -21.25 10.48 4.09
N GLN A 162 -20.97 11.39 3.16
CA GLN A 162 -19.63 11.58 2.61
C GLN A 162 -18.67 12.26 3.59
N ARG A 163 -19.16 13.17 4.43
CA ARG A 163 -18.34 13.91 5.40
C ARG A 163 -17.75 13.01 6.48
N GLN A 164 -18.55 12.08 7.01
CA GLN A 164 -18.15 11.22 8.13
C GLN A 164 -16.91 10.36 7.84
N PRO A 165 -16.77 9.68 6.69
CA PRO A 165 -15.53 8.97 6.36
C PRO A 165 -14.31 9.89 6.33
N PHE A 166 -14.41 11.13 5.86
CA PHE A 166 -13.28 12.06 5.87
C PHE A 166 -12.83 12.40 7.30
N ASP A 167 -13.78 12.65 8.21
CA ASP A 167 -13.48 12.90 9.61
C ASP A 167 -12.80 11.69 10.28
N LYS A 168 -13.29 10.48 10.01
CA LYS A 168 -12.69 9.23 10.50
C LYS A 168 -11.30 8.98 9.94
N LEU A 169 -11.08 9.28 8.67
CA LEU A 169 -9.77 9.13 8.05
C LEU A 169 -8.76 10.13 8.61
N ILE A 170 -9.18 11.36 8.92
CA ILE A 170 -8.36 12.35 9.63
C ILE A 170 -7.98 11.82 11.02
N GLU A 171 -8.93 11.25 11.76
CA GLU A 171 -8.69 10.65 13.08
C GLU A 171 -7.71 9.48 12.99
N PHE A 172 -7.84 8.61 11.97
CA PHE A 172 -6.90 7.53 11.70
C PHE A 172 -5.48 8.06 11.46
N TYR A 173 -5.30 9.03 10.57
CA TYR A 173 -3.97 9.57 10.28
C TYR A 173 -3.32 10.28 11.48
N LYS A 174 -4.11 10.83 12.39
CA LYS A 174 -3.61 11.42 13.64
C LYS A 174 -3.20 10.37 14.67
N SER A 175 -4.02 9.35 14.84
CA SER A 175 -3.83 8.34 15.90
C SER A 175 -2.99 7.15 15.46
N GLY A 176 -3.07 6.75 14.18
CA GLY A 176 -2.55 5.49 13.66
C GLY A 176 -3.33 4.26 14.12
N ASN A 177 -4.52 4.43 14.68
CA ASN A 177 -5.29 3.34 15.28
C ASN A 177 -6.08 2.57 14.22
N MET A 178 -5.79 1.27 14.06
CA MET A 178 -6.41 0.40 13.08
C MET A 178 -7.92 0.17 13.30
N LYS A 179 -8.43 0.31 14.54
CA LYS A 179 -9.88 0.25 14.79
C LYS A 179 -10.60 1.42 14.14
N ILE A 180 -9.98 2.61 14.14
CA ILE A 180 -10.53 3.79 13.46
C ILE A 180 -10.49 3.60 11.94
N TRP A 181 -9.46 2.94 11.42
CA TRP A 181 -9.40 2.54 10.02
C TRP A 181 -10.56 1.61 9.64
N ASP A 182 -10.86 0.61 10.45
CA ASP A 182 -11.98 -0.29 10.21
C ASP A 182 -13.33 0.44 10.29
N GLU A 183 -13.50 1.35 11.24
CA GLU A 183 -14.69 2.22 11.35
C GLU A 183 -14.84 3.12 10.11
N TYR A 184 -13.73 3.72 9.63
CA TYR A 184 -13.71 4.47 8.39
C TYR A 184 -14.24 3.65 7.22
N ASN A 185 -13.73 2.44 7.01
CA ASN A 185 -14.14 1.57 5.91
C ASN A 185 -15.63 1.20 5.99
N ILE A 186 -16.15 0.92 7.18
CA ILE A 186 -17.57 0.61 7.40
C ILE A 186 -18.46 1.79 7.04
N ILE A 187 -18.08 3.00 7.41
CA ILE A 187 -18.83 4.22 7.10
C ILE A 187 -18.71 4.57 5.61
N TRP A 188 -17.50 4.49 5.06
CA TRP A 188 -17.22 4.78 3.65
C TRP A 188 -18.08 3.94 2.69
N ILE A 189 -18.24 2.64 2.94
CA ILE A 189 -19.06 1.74 2.10
C ILE A 189 -20.55 2.10 2.11
N GLN A 190 -21.04 2.84 3.11
CA GLN A 190 -22.44 3.27 3.21
C GLN A 190 -22.76 4.45 2.29
N ASP A 191 -21.75 5.21 1.89
CA ASP A 191 -21.94 6.30 0.94
C ASP A 191 -22.21 5.73 -0.46
N THR A 192 -23.44 5.65 -0.88
CA THR A 192 -23.88 5.20 -2.21
C THR A 192 -24.39 6.33 -3.12
N GLU A 193 -24.44 7.58 -2.68
CA GLU A 193 -25.06 8.69 -3.42
C GLU A 193 -24.09 9.77 -3.91
N SER A 194 -22.95 9.97 -3.28
CA SER A 194 -22.01 11.04 -3.64
C SER A 194 -21.46 10.90 -5.07
N ILE A 195 -21.17 12.01 -5.71
CA ILE A 195 -20.66 12.06 -7.09
C ILE A 195 -19.15 11.83 -7.10
N VAL A 196 -18.47 12.38 -6.10
CA VAL A 196 -17.02 12.21 -5.92
C VAL A 196 -16.77 11.18 -4.83
N ASP A 197 -15.97 10.18 -5.14
CA ASP A 197 -15.55 9.15 -4.20
C ASP A 197 -14.03 9.09 -4.13
N MET A 198 -13.49 8.61 -3.01
CA MET A 198 -12.06 8.43 -2.86
C MET A 198 -11.70 7.17 -2.10
N VAL A 199 -10.62 6.56 -2.53
CA VAL A 199 -9.86 5.58 -1.75
C VAL A 199 -8.59 6.26 -1.28
N ASN A 200 -8.26 6.17 -0.01
CA ASN A 200 -7.05 6.78 0.52
C ASN A 200 -6.62 6.06 1.80
N GLY A 201 -5.41 5.51 1.80
CA GLY A 201 -4.89 4.80 2.97
C GLY A 201 -3.69 3.92 2.68
N PHE A 202 -3.34 3.09 3.65
CA PHE A 202 -2.34 2.03 3.52
C PHE A 202 -3.08 0.72 3.24
N ILE A 203 -3.18 0.34 1.96
CA ILE A 203 -4.17 -0.65 1.50
C ILE A 203 -3.50 -1.85 0.84
N GLU A 204 -2.61 -1.62 -0.12
CA GLU A 204 -2.06 -2.66 -0.98
C GLU A 204 -0.97 -3.48 -0.28
N VAL A 205 -1.29 -4.72 0.07
CA VAL A 205 -0.40 -5.61 0.85
C VAL A 205 0.54 -6.48 0.00
N TYR A 206 0.38 -6.52 -1.32
CA TYR A 206 1.19 -7.38 -2.20
C TYR A 206 2.68 -7.04 -2.24
N ASN A 207 3.09 -5.90 -1.69
CA ASN A 207 4.50 -5.53 -1.52
C ASN A 207 5.13 -6.09 -0.24
N ASP A 208 4.33 -6.70 0.63
CA ASP A 208 4.79 -7.39 1.82
C ASP A 208 4.71 -8.91 1.61
N PRO A 209 5.82 -9.66 1.76
CA PRO A 209 5.80 -11.12 1.59
C PRO A 209 4.87 -11.85 2.57
N LEU A 210 4.50 -11.24 3.69
CA LEU A 210 3.56 -11.80 4.67
C LEU A 210 2.16 -11.20 4.59
N GLY A 211 1.96 -10.14 3.79
CA GLY A 211 0.66 -9.51 3.60
C GLY A 211 0.13 -8.70 4.80
N TYR A 212 0.97 -8.31 5.75
CA TYR A 212 0.56 -7.49 6.90
C TYR A 212 0.66 -5.99 6.64
N ARG A 213 1.60 -5.54 5.78
CA ARG A 213 1.95 -4.13 5.60
C ARG A 213 1.33 -3.56 4.34
N GLY A 214 0.59 -2.47 4.49
CA GLY A 214 -0.05 -1.80 3.37
C GLY A 214 0.85 -0.75 2.73
N SER A 215 0.95 -0.76 1.40
CA SER A 215 1.48 0.40 0.66
C SER A 215 0.41 1.50 0.58
N PHE A 216 0.86 2.76 0.59
CA PHE A 216 -0.07 3.89 0.45
C PHE A 216 -0.67 3.91 -0.95
N GLU A 217 -1.98 4.07 -1.00
CA GLU A 217 -2.73 4.29 -2.22
C GLU A 217 -3.71 5.44 -2.05
N SER A 218 -3.91 6.22 -3.10
CA SER A 218 -4.92 7.25 -3.16
C SER A 218 -5.48 7.36 -4.57
N VAL A 219 -6.78 7.18 -4.68
CA VAL A 219 -7.53 7.31 -5.93
C VAL A 219 -8.73 8.21 -5.68
N VAL A 220 -8.95 9.18 -6.56
CA VAL A 220 -10.17 9.99 -6.57
C VAL A 220 -10.93 9.69 -7.84
N SER A 221 -12.19 9.39 -7.71
CA SER A 221 -13.05 9.01 -8.80
C SER A 221 -14.29 9.91 -8.87
N ILE A 222 -14.73 10.22 -10.08
CA ILE A 222 -15.93 11.00 -10.33
C ILE A 222 -16.95 10.09 -11.02
N LYS A 223 -18.18 10.09 -10.53
CA LYS A 223 -19.27 9.26 -11.04
C LYS A 223 -19.60 9.58 -12.50
N ASP A 224 -19.46 8.61 -13.38
CA ASP A 224 -19.97 8.65 -14.74
C ASP A 224 -21.43 8.16 -14.74
N PHE A 225 -22.38 9.08 -14.89
CA PHE A 225 -23.81 8.78 -14.85
C PHE A 225 -24.27 7.84 -15.97
N GLU A 226 -23.67 7.97 -17.17
CA GLU A 226 -24.03 7.11 -18.30
C GLU A 226 -23.46 5.69 -18.11
N ALA A 227 -22.22 5.58 -17.65
CA ALA A 227 -21.65 4.29 -17.29
C ALA A 227 -22.41 3.63 -16.13
N THR A 228 -22.78 4.40 -15.09
CA THR A 228 -23.56 3.93 -13.97
C THR A 228 -24.91 3.33 -14.41
N LYS A 229 -25.61 4.00 -15.35
CA LYS A 229 -26.87 3.52 -15.91
C LYS A 229 -26.70 2.21 -16.68
N ARG A 230 -25.61 2.05 -17.44
CA ARG A 230 -25.29 0.80 -18.14
C ARG A 230 -24.95 -0.33 -17.16
N ILE A 231 -24.12 -0.03 -16.16
CA ILE A 231 -23.73 -1.00 -15.11
C ILE A 231 -24.91 -1.44 -14.29
N LYS A 232 -25.89 -0.55 -14.03
CA LYS A 232 -27.13 -0.91 -13.34
C LYS A 232 -27.86 -2.08 -14.01
N THR A 233 -27.88 -2.15 -15.32
CA THR A 233 -28.48 -3.27 -16.06
C THR A 233 -27.79 -4.60 -15.72
N ILE A 234 -26.48 -4.60 -15.58
CA ILE A 234 -25.71 -5.80 -15.18
C ILE A 234 -26.01 -6.15 -13.72
N SER A 235 -26.02 -5.14 -12.83
CA SER A 235 -26.33 -5.31 -11.41
C SER A 235 -27.71 -5.90 -11.18
N ASP A 236 -28.72 -5.39 -11.89
CA ASP A 236 -30.10 -5.88 -11.78
C ASP A 236 -30.25 -7.33 -12.28
N ASN A 237 -29.29 -7.83 -13.08
CA ASN A 237 -29.23 -9.20 -13.57
C ASN A 237 -28.14 -10.05 -12.90
N ALA A 238 -27.62 -9.62 -11.75
CA ALA A 238 -26.51 -10.30 -11.06
C ALA A 238 -26.77 -11.80 -10.79
N LEU A 239 -28.02 -12.15 -10.42
CA LEU A 239 -28.39 -13.55 -10.17
C LEU A 239 -28.32 -14.39 -11.46
N TRP A 240 -28.71 -13.82 -12.60
CA TRP A 240 -28.58 -14.50 -13.88
C TRP A 240 -27.12 -14.85 -14.19
N PHE A 241 -26.17 -13.91 -13.96
CA PHE A 241 -24.75 -14.16 -14.15
C PHE A 241 -24.21 -15.21 -13.18
N GLU A 242 -24.68 -15.21 -11.92
CA GLU A 242 -24.30 -16.24 -10.94
C GLU A 242 -24.77 -17.62 -11.40
N ASP A 243 -26.03 -17.75 -11.82
CA ASP A 243 -26.61 -19.02 -12.25
C ASP A 243 -25.95 -19.58 -13.51
N HIS A 244 -25.45 -18.72 -14.41
CA HIS A 244 -24.78 -19.10 -15.65
C HIS A 244 -23.24 -19.08 -15.54
N SER A 245 -22.69 -18.86 -14.34
CA SER A 245 -21.25 -18.91 -14.12
C SER A 245 -20.72 -20.36 -14.23
N PRO A 246 -19.46 -20.57 -14.68
CA PRO A 246 -18.88 -21.90 -14.87
C PRO A 246 -18.39 -22.52 -13.54
N ILE A 247 -19.13 -22.32 -12.45
CA ILE A 247 -18.87 -22.93 -11.14
C ILE A 247 -19.92 -23.97 -10.80
N ALA A 248 -19.56 -24.96 -9.99
CA ALA A 248 -20.50 -26.00 -9.57
C ALA A 248 -21.64 -25.40 -8.74
N ASP A 249 -22.88 -25.84 -8.95
CA ASP A 249 -24.11 -25.29 -8.36
C ASP A 249 -24.08 -25.20 -6.83
N LYS A 250 -23.39 -26.13 -6.16
CA LYS A 250 -23.23 -26.11 -4.69
C LYS A 250 -22.49 -24.87 -4.16
N TYR A 251 -21.75 -24.17 -5.02
CA TYR A 251 -21.01 -22.95 -4.66
C TYR A 251 -21.70 -21.66 -5.14
N LYS A 252 -22.77 -21.77 -5.96
CA LYS A 252 -23.53 -20.62 -6.42
C LYS A 252 -24.30 -19.96 -5.30
N LYS A 253 -24.35 -18.65 -5.29
CA LYS A 253 -25.08 -17.86 -4.29
C LYS A 253 -26.57 -17.83 -4.62
N LYS A 254 -27.43 -18.15 -3.65
CA LYS A 254 -28.89 -18.07 -3.80
C LYS A 254 -29.43 -16.64 -3.85
N LYS A 255 -28.66 -15.67 -3.41
CA LYS A 255 -28.97 -14.23 -3.49
C LYS A 255 -27.70 -13.51 -3.85
N CYS A 256 -27.73 -12.76 -4.96
CA CYS A 256 -26.66 -11.88 -5.38
C CYS A 256 -27.14 -10.44 -5.26
N SER A 257 -26.51 -9.67 -4.38
CA SER A 257 -26.57 -8.21 -4.42
C SER A 257 -25.20 -7.72 -4.82
N TRP A 258 -25.08 -7.22 -6.03
CA TRP A 258 -23.88 -6.54 -6.45
C TRP A 258 -23.97 -5.09 -5.97
N TYR A 259 -23.21 -4.76 -4.94
CA TYR A 259 -22.96 -3.36 -4.62
C TYR A 259 -21.87 -2.87 -5.56
N PHE A 260 -22.24 -2.32 -6.69
CA PHE A 260 -21.33 -1.49 -7.43
C PHE A 260 -21.18 -0.19 -6.65
N SER A 261 -20.01 0.03 -6.06
CA SER A 261 -19.66 1.37 -5.67
C SER A 261 -19.74 2.23 -6.92
N LYS A 262 -20.44 3.30 -6.80
CA LYS A 262 -20.81 4.29 -7.78
C LYS A 262 -19.76 4.56 -8.84
N GLY A 263 -20.06 4.15 -10.07
CA GLY A 263 -19.42 4.68 -11.28
C GLY A 263 -17.91 4.54 -11.39
N ASN A 264 -17.27 3.92 -10.45
CA ASN A 264 -15.85 3.65 -10.47
C ASN A 264 -15.60 2.21 -10.86
N HIS A 265 -14.76 2.02 -11.84
CA HIS A 265 -14.29 0.72 -12.31
C HIS A 265 -13.40 -0.03 -11.28
N SER A 266 -13.47 0.30 -10.01
CA SER A 266 -12.85 -0.50 -8.97
C SER A 266 -13.83 -1.59 -8.56
N CYS A 267 -13.66 -2.79 -9.11
CA CYS A 267 -14.16 -4.00 -8.50
C CYS A 267 -13.52 -4.11 -7.12
N CYS A 268 -14.13 -3.54 -6.10
CA CYS A 268 -13.82 -3.95 -4.73
C CYS A 268 -14.23 -5.39 -4.62
N GLY A 269 -13.26 -6.29 -4.72
CA GLY A 269 -13.47 -7.69 -4.41
C GLY A 269 -14.04 -7.76 -3.01
N ILE A 270 -15.24 -8.28 -2.90
CA ILE A 270 -15.84 -8.57 -1.61
C ILE A 270 -15.16 -9.84 -1.12
N TRP A 271 -14.45 -9.73 -0.05
CA TRP A 271 -13.93 -10.86 0.75
C TRP A 271 -15.04 -11.46 1.61
#